data_4f1334f6aba788a8c72c53dfe0e85f1c
#
_entry.id   4f1334f6aba788a8c72c53dfe0e85f1c
#
_cell.length_a   1.000
_cell.length_b   1.000
_cell.length_c   1.000
_cell.angle_alpha   90.00
_cell.angle_beta   90.00
_cell.angle_gamma   90.00
#
_symmetry.space_group_name_H-M   'P 1'
#
loop_
_entity.id
_entity.type
_entity.pdbx_description
1 polymer ?
#
loop_
_entity_poly.entity_id
_entity_poly.type
_entity_poly.pdbx_seq_one_letter_code
_entity_poly.pdbx_strand_id
1 'polypeptide(L)'
;MNGREFLPPFLCKTFFNDNKFKYMVIRSKAPLRLGLAGGGSDVSPYSDIYGGLILNATINLYAYCTIEETDDNQITINAFDAHCNKSYPMTECLEIDGEASLIKGVYNRVVKDFGVGAKSFKITTYNDAPAGSGLGTSSTMVVCILKAFVEWLGLPLGDYEISRLAYEIERKDLGLSGGKQDQYAAAFGGFNYMEFLQNDIVIVNPLKIKRWIIDELEASMLLYFTGKSRSSAAIIEEQKKNTSHGDNDAVEAMHKIKQSAKDMKLAILKGDIDGFADILREGWENKKKMANNITNPIIQEAMDVAMAAGAKAGKVSGAGGGGFIMFVVEPTRKKEVEEALKKLNGFVMPFQFSDGGAHGWKIYPTDDVTALKGKKVKK
;
A
#
# COMPACT_ATOMS: atom_id res chain seq x y z
N MET A 1 7.45 -60.47 -42.65
CA MET A 1 7.42 -59.27 -43.51
C MET A 1 6.66 -58.21 -42.71
N ASN A 2 7.40 -57.31 -42.10
CA ASN A 2 6.88 -56.36 -41.12
C ASN A 2 6.78 -54.98 -41.76
N GLY A 3 5.57 -54.54 -42.00
CA GLY A 3 5.29 -53.13 -42.35
C GLY A 3 5.08 -52.34 -41.06
N ARG A 4 6.03 -51.49 -40.72
CA ARG A 4 5.83 -50.37 -39.77
C ARG A 4 5.39 -49.16 -40.51
N GLU A 5 4.13 -48.77 -40.40
CA GLU A 5 3.63 -47.47 -40.85
C GLU A 5 4.21 -46.38 -39.94
N PHE A 6 4.97 -45.45 -40.50
CA PHE A 6 5.40 -44.20 -39.90
C PHE A 6 4.23 -43.22 -39.92
N LEU A 7 3.68 -42.91 -38.75
CA LEU A 7 2.79 -41.77 -38.58
C LEU A 7 3.61 -40.48 -38.71
N PRO A 8 3.12 -39.48 -39.46
CA PRO A 8 3.80 -38.18 -39.56
C PRO A 8 3.75 -37.43 -38.24
N PRO A 9 4.80 -36.65 -37.90
CA PRO A 9 4.80 -35.86 -36.66
C PRO A 9 3.72 -34.78 -36.80
N PHE A 10 2.77 -34.80 -35.85
CA PHE A 10 1.84 -33.72 -35.65
C PHE A 10 2.64 -32.42 -35.43
N LEU A 11 2.58 -31.53 -36.41
CA LEU A 11 2.94 -30.14 -36.29
C LEU A 11 1.99 -29.51 -35.28
N CYS A 12 2.37 -29.55 -34.02
CA CYS A 12 1.82 -28.68 -33.00
C CYS A 12 2.30 -27.26 -33.37
N LYS A 13 1.52 -26.57 -34.20
CA LYS A 13 1.61 -25.11 -34.31
C LYS A 13 1.14 -24.56 -32.97
N THR A 14 2.05 -24.51 -32.00
CA THR A 14 1.93 -23.68 -30.86
C THR A 14 1.74 -22.26 -31.40
N PHE A 15 0.56 -21.73 -31.16
CA PHE A 15 0.30 -20.30 -31.22
C PHE A 15 1.16 -19.63 -30.13
N PHE A 16 2.44 -19.47 -30.39
CA PHE A 16 3.24 -18.45 -29.78
C PHE A 16 2.70 -17.13 -30.30
N ASN A 17 1.91 -16.49 -29.49
CA ASN A 17 1.53 -15.10 -29.71
C ASN A 17 2.85 -14.32 -29.66
N ASP A 18 3.37 -13.94 -30.84
CA ASP A 18 4.59 -13.17 -31.05
C ASP A 18 4.38 -11.71 -30.60
N ASN A 19 3.91 -11.49 -29.37
CA ASN A 19 4.01 -10.22 -28.68
C ASN A 19 5.43 -10.09 -28.08
N LYS A 20 6.43 -10.09 -28.95
CA LYS A 20 7.77 -9.63 -28.61
C LYS A 20 7.65 -8.14 -28.32
N PHE A 21 7.98 -7.74 -27.09
CA PHE A 21 8.08 -6.33 -26.76
C PHE A 21 9.12 -5.68 -27.70
N LYS A 22 8.68 -4.72 -28.52
CA LYS A 22 9.57 -3.93 -29.40
C LYS A 22 10.40 -2.95 -28.59
N TYR A 23 9.87 -2.51 -27.43
CA TYR A 23 10.45 -1.52 -26.54
C TYR A 23 10.65 -2.11 -25.14
N MET A 24 11.45 -1.42 -24.34
CA MET A 24 11.67 -1.78 -22.94
C MET A 24 10.35 -1.68 -22.16
N VAL A 25 10.10 -2.67 -21.32
CA VAL A 25 8.98 -2.68 -20.39
C VAL A 25 9.52 -2.65 -18.98
N ILE A 26 9.05 -1.70 -18.19
CA ILE A 26 9.38 -1.57 -16.79
C ILE A 26 8.16 -1.96 -15.96
N ARG A 27 8.38 -2.73 -14.92
CA ARG A 27 7.34 -3.06 -13.95
C ARG A 27 7.78 -2.73 -12.55
N SER A 28 6.81 -2.40 -11.73
CA SER A 28 7.01 -2.26 -10.29
C SER A 28 5.81 -2.78 -9.53
N LYS A 29 6.04 -3.14 -8.27
CA LYS A 29 4.99 -3.39 -7.29
C LYS A 29 5.39 -2.83 -5.94
N ALA A 30 4.39 -2.43 -5.15
CA ALA A 30 4.58 -1.95 -3.80
C ALA A 30 3.51 -2.56 -2.88
N PRO A 31 3.86 -3.05 -1.67
CA PRO A 31 2.93 -3.72 -0.78
C PRO A 31 2.01 -2.73 -0.07
N LEU A 32 0.75 -3.10 0.09
CA LEU A 32 -0.20 -2.44 0.97
C LEU A 32 0.11 -2.75 2.44
N ARG A 33 -0.43 -1.96 3.37
CA ARG A 33 -0.12 -2.09 4.79
C ARG A 33 -1.34 -2.20 5.71
N LEU A 34 -1.16 -2.89 6.82
CA LEU A 34 -2.03 -2.84 7.99
C LEU A 34 -1.44 -1.87 9.02
N GLY A 35 -2.24 -0.89 9.48
CA GLY A 35 -1.85 0.01 10.56
C GLY A 35 -2.16 -0.61 11.91
N LEU A 36 -1.19 -1.25 12.54
CA LEU A 36 -1.38 -2.02 13.77
C LEU A 36 -1.61 -1.10 14.98
N ALA A 37 -0.75 -0.10 15.17
CA ALA A 37 -0.87 0.85 16.28
C ALA A 37 -0.35 2.25 15.90
N GLY A 38 -0.70 3.27 16.66
CA GLY A 38 -0.20 4.64 16.52
C GLY A 38 -0.86 5.48 15.41
N GLY A 39 -1.76 4.89 14.61
CA GLY A 39 -2.29 5.51 13.40
C GLY A 39 -3.03 6.82 13.62
N GLY A 40 -2.58 7.87 12.95
CA GLY A 40 -3.02 9.26 13.07
C GLY A 40 -2.00 10.16 13.77
N SER A 41 -1.08 9.60 14.57
CA SER A 41 -0.02 10.40 15.21
C SER A 41 1.06 10.90 14.23
N ASP A 42 1.07 10.37 13.00
CA ASP A 42 1.92 10.80 11.88
C ASP A 42 1.36 11.97 11.08
N VAL A 43 0.19 12.49 11.47
CA VAL A 43 -0.51 13.57 10.76
C VAL A 43 -0.18 14.93 11.40
N SER A 44 0.19 15.92 10.57
CA SER A 44 0.31 17.32 11.01
C SER A 44 -1.06 17.90 11.41
N PRO A 45 -1.15 18.74 12.46
CA PRO A 45 -0.05 19.32 13.24
C PRO A 45 0.42 18.46 14.42
N TYR A 46 -0.28 17.36 14.76
CA TYR A 46 0.06 16.56 15.94
C TYR A 46 1.51 16.04 15.89
N SER A 47 1.92 15.47 14.74
CA SER A 47 3.30 14.96 14.57
C SER A 47 4.36 16.03 14.76
N ASP A 48 4.07 17.26 14.33
CA ASP A 48 5.02 18.35 14.34
C ASP A 48 5.23 18.94 15.75
N ILE A 49 4.19 18.86 16.59
CA ILE A 49 4.21 19.38 17.96
C ILE A 49 4.69 18.32 18.95
N TYR A 50 4.12 17.12 18.88
CA TYR A 50 4.31 16.07 19.88
C TYR A 50 5.17 14.90 19.38
N GLY A 51 5.53 14.89 18.09
CA GLY A 51 6.09 13.73 17.43
C GLY A 51 5.05 12.62 17.24
N GLY A 52 5.24 11.75 16.24
CA GLY A 52 4.38 10.61 15.95
C GLY A 52 5.11 9.28 16.15
N LEU A 53 4.35 8.23 16.47
CA LEU A 53 4.85 6.85 16.53
C LEU A 53 3.84 5.94 15.85
N ILE A 54 4.30 5.14 14.92
CA ILE A 54 3.49 4.18 14.18
C ILE A 54 4.12 2.81 14.24
N LEU A 55 3.29 1.79 14.40
CA LEU A 55 3.63 0.42 14.09
C LEU A 55 2.71 -0.08 12.99
N ASN A 56 3.29 -0.46 11.87
CA ASN A 56 2.58 -1.06 10.74
C ASN A 56 3.29 -2.30 10.23
N ALA A 57 2.58 -3.07 9.40
CA ALA A 57 3.14 -4.22 8.70
C ALA A 57 2.58 -4.27 7.29
N THR A 58 3.43 -4.58 6.31
CA THR A 58 2.98 -4.78 4.94
C THR A 58 2.45 -6.19 4.72
N ILE A 59 1.55 -6.32 3.76
CA ILE A 59 0.87 -7.57 3.41
C ILE A 59 1.03 -7.89 1.93
N ASN A 60 0.73 -9.12 1.55
CA ASN A 60 0.84 -9.64 0.18
C ASN A 60 -0.31 -9.19 -0.75
N LEU A 61 -0.84 -7.98 -0.52
CA LEU A 61 -1.68 -7.23 -1.45
C LEU A 61 -0.88 -6.03 -1.95
N TYR A 62 -0.91 -5.77 -3.25
CA TYR A 62 0.02 -4.84 -3.88
C TYR A 62 -0.67 -3.81 -4.76
N ALA A 63 -0.01 -2.68 -4.92
CA ALA A 63 -0.16 -1.80 -6.06
C ALA A 63 0.83 -2.22 -7.16
N TYR A 64 0.40 -2.14 -8.42
CA TYR A 64 1.21 -2.50 -9.58
C TYR A 64 1.27 -1.36 -10.58
N CYS A 65 2.43 -1.18 -11.19
CA CYS A 65 2.64 -0.25 -12.27
C CYS A 65 3.46 -0.92 -13.38
N THR A 66 3.03 -0.71 -14.62
CA THR A 66 3.77 -1.09 -15.82
C THR A 66 3.96 0.14 -16.69
N ILE A 67 5.20 0.43 -17.09
CA ILE A 67 5.55 1.44 -18.09
C ILE A 67 6.07 0.72 -19.33
N GLU A 68 5.51 1.04 -20.49
CA GLU A 68 5.92 0.57 -21.80
C GLU A 68 6.43 1.79 -22.57
N GLU A 69 7.70 1.80 -22.96
CA GLU A 69 8.23 2.85 -23.85
C GLU A 69 7.51 2.82 -25.19
N THR A 70 7.27 4.00 -25.77
CA THR A 70 6.67 4.15 -27.09
C THR A 70 7.43 5.21 -27.91
N ASP A 71 7.17 5.26 -29.22
CA ASP A 71 7.72 6.27 -30.15
C ASP A 71 6.61 7.06 -30.88
N ASP A 72 5.39 7.03 -30.33
CA ASP A 72 4.20 7.64 -30.93
C ASP A 72 3.98 9.10 -30.53
N ASN A 73 4.92 9.70 -29.78
CA ASN A 73 4.83 11.04 -29.23
C ASN A 73 3.59 11.27 -28.33
N GLN A 74 3.17 10.22 -27.62
CA GLN A 74 2.04 10.28 -26.70
C GLN A 74 2.41 9.78 -25.30
N ILE A 75 1.61 10.19 -24.32
CA ILE A 75 1.55 9.66 -22.97
C ILE A 75 0.18 9.02 -22.82
N THR A 76 0.14 7.68 -22.80
CA THR A 76 -1.11 6.92 -22.64
C THR A 76 -1.22 6.43 -21.21
N ILE A 77 -2.27 6.84 -20.52
CA ILE A 77 -2.55 6.49 -19.12
C ILE A 77 -3.72 5.50 -19.08
N ASN A 78 -3.49 4.33 -18.51
CA ASN A 78 -4.50 3.31 -18.23
C ASN A 78 -4.52 3.01 -16.74
N ALA A 79 -5.31 3.78 -15.97
CA ALA A 79 -5.44 3.65 -14.53
C ALA A 79 -6.76 2.95 -14.18
N PHE A 80 -6.70 1.64 -13.90
CA PHE A 80 -7.90 0.84 -13.61
C PHE A 80 -8.65 1.34 -12.37
N ASP A 81 -7.91 1.71 -11.31
CA ASP A 81 -8.50 2.19 -10.06
C ASP A 81 -9.17 3.56 -10.17
N ALA A 82 -8.73 4.37 -11.14
CA ALA A 82 -9.29 5.68 -11.43
C ALA A 82 -10.27 5.65 -12.62
N HIS A 83 -10.57 4.49 -13.19
CA HIS A 83 -11.39 4.32 -14.40
C HIS A 83 -10.96 5.25 -15.55
N CYS A 84 -9.66 5.51 -15.67
CA CYS A 84 -9.09 6.41 -16.67
C CYS A 84 -8.33 5.61 -17.73
N ASN A 85 -8.69 5.84 -19.00
CA ASN A 85 -7.96 5.33 -20.17
C ASN A 85 -7.91 6.46 -21.21
N LYS A 86 -6.82 7.24 -21.19
CA LYS A 86 -6.66 8.44 -22.01
C LYS A 86 -5.24 8.57 -22.53
N SER A 87 -5.12 9.18 -23.73
CA SER A 87 -3.84 9.56 -24.31
C SER A 87 -3.73 11.08 -24.40
N TYR A 88 -2.54 11.57 -24.12
CA TYR A 88 -2.17 12.97 -24.14
C TYR A 88 -0.96 13.16 -25.08
N PRO A 89 -0.83 14.30 -25.77
CA PRO A 89 0.40 14.61 -26.47
C PRO A 89 1.59 14.57 -25.51
N MET A 90 2.74 14.11 -26.00
CA MET A 90 3.98 14.12 -25.23
C MET A 90 4.30 15.56 -24.80
N THR A 91 4.45 15.78 -23.49
CA THR A 91 4.72 17.08 -22.88
C THR A 91 5.55 16.91 -21.62
N GLU A 92 6.25 17.94 -21.16
CA GLU A 92 6.97 17.92 -19.87
C GLU A 92 6.06 18.10 -18.67
N CYS A 93 4.84 18.60 -18.87
CA CYS A 93 3.89 18.83 -17.79
C CYS A 93 2.46 18.48 -18.22
N LEU A 94 1.84 17.53 -17.54
CA LEU A 94 0.42 17.17 -17.72
C LEU A 94 -0.44 18.03 -16.79
N GLU A 95 -1.56 18.52 -17.29
CA GLU A 95 -2.54 19.26 -16.48
C GLU A 95 -3.17 18.34 -15.42
N ILE A 96 -3.23 18.83 -14.18
CA ILE A 96 -3.90 18.16 -13.06
C ILE A 96 -5.38 18.54 -13.08
N ASP A 97 -6.17 17.78 -13.80
CA ASP A 97 -7.60 17.99 -14.05
C ASP A 97 -8.53 17.10 -13.19
N GLY A 98 -7.96 16.41 -12.19
CA GLY A 98 -8.69 15.44 -11.35
C GLY A 98 -8.64 14.00 -11.85
N GLU A 99 -8.34 13.77 -13.14
CA GLU A 99 -8.24 12.43 -13.71
C GLU A 99 -6.81 11.90 -13.63
N ALA A 100 -6.67 10.66 -13.13
CA ALA A 100 -5.36 10.01 -12.94
C ALA A 100 -4.30 10.91 -12.28
N SER A 101 -4.72 11.77 -11.36
CA SER A 101 -3.89 12.83 -10.75
C SER A 101 -2.62 12.29 -10.12
N LEU A 102 -2.63 11.09 -9.54
CA LEU A 102 -1.44 10.47 -8.96
C LEU A 102 -0.36 10.21 -10.01
N ILE A 103 -0.74 9.67 -11.18
CA ILE A 103 0.19 9.39 -12.27
C ILE A 103 0.76 10.71 -12.83
N LYS A 104 -0.12 11.67 -13.09
CA LYS A 104 0.26 12.98 -13.62
C LYS A 104 1.18 13.73 -12.65
N GLY A 105 0.85 13.71 -11.35
CA GLY A 105 1.67 14.34 -10.31
C GLY A 105 3.07 13.74 -10.22
N VAL A 106 3.19 12.40 -10.25
CA VAL A 106 4.48 11.73 -10.26
C VAL A 106 5.28 12.07 -11.52
N TYR A 107 4.66 11.98 -12.70
CA TYR A 107 5.33 12.32 -13.96
C TYR A 107 5.86 13.74 -13.97
N ASN A 108 5.00 14.71 -13.65
CA ASN A 108 5.37 16.14 -13.63
C ASN A 108 6.53 16.41 -12.65
N ARG A 109 6.49 15.78 -11.48
CA ARG A 109 7.54 15.96 -10.47
C ARG A 109 8.86 15.33 -10.89
N VAL A 110 8.82 14.13 -11.49
CA VAL A 110 10.01 13.46 -12.02
C VAL A 110 10.64 14.26 -13.16
N VAL A 111 9.84 14.74 -14.11
CA VAL A 111 10.36 15.56 -15.21
C VAL A 111 11.00 16.84 -14.68
N LYS A 112 10.33 17.53 -13.75
CA LYS A 112 10.79 18.79 -13.17
C LYS A 112 12.09 18.63 -12.38
N ASP A 113 12.12 17.68 -11.43
CA ASP A 113 13.21 17.58 -10.46
C ASP A 113 14.47 16.94 -11.05
N PHE A 114 14.32 16.06 -12.05
CA PHE A 114 15.44 15.32 -12.66
C PHE A 114 15.78 15.78 -14.08
N GLY A 115 15.05 16.71 -14.66
CA GLY A 115 15.36 17.28 -15.98
C GLY A 115 15.39 16.26 -17.11
N VAL A 116 14.58 15.19 -17.01
CA VAL A 116 14.62 14.07 -17.96
C VAL A 116 13.93 14.34 -19.29
N GLY A 117 13.32 15.53 -19.43
CA GLY A 117 12.56 15.94 -20.62
C GLY A 117 11.26 15.13 -20.83
N ALA A 118 10.48 15.55 -21.80
CA ALA A 118 9.25 14.84 -22.16
C ALA A 118 9.56 13.41 -22.63
N LYS A 119 8.70 12.45 -22.24
CA LYS A 119 8.82 11.04 -22.59
C LYS A 119 7.53 10.55 -23.25
N SER A 120 7.68 9.67 -24.25
CA SER A 120 6.57 8.93 -24.87
C SER A 120 6.49 7.55 -24.25
N PHE A 121 5.33 7.22 -23.64
CA PHE A 121 5.13 5.94 -22.96
C PHE A 121 3.65 5.65 -22.71
N LYS A 122 3.37 4.38 -22.46
CA LYS A 122 2.10 3.93 -21.92
C LYS A 122 2.31 3.46 -20.49
N ILE A 123 1.48 3.94 -19.56
CA ILE A 123 1.50 3.52 -18.17
C ILE A 123 0.19 2.82 -17.81
N THR A 124 0.29 1.68 -17.15
CA THR A 124 -0.85 0.90 -16.66
C THR A 124 -0.70 0.68 -15.16
N THR A 125 -1.76 1.00 -14.38
CA THR A 125 -1.77 0.85 -12.92
C THR A 125 -3.02 0.14 -12.42
N TYR A 126 -2.88 -0.66 -11.36
CA TYR A 126 -3.99 -1.28 -10.62
C TYR A 126 -3.56 -1.69 -9.20
N ASN A 127 -4.54 -1.89 -8.29
CA ASN A 127 -4.36 -2.37 -6.93
C ASN A 127 -5.10 -3.71 -6.70
N ASP A 128 -4.57 -4.55 -5.80
CA ASP A 128 -5.25 -5.77 -5.33
C ASP A 128 -6.41 -5.45 -4.37
N ALA A 129 -6.46 -4.26 -3.79
CA ALA A 129 -7.52 -3.82 -2.89
C ALA A 129 -8.22 -2.56 -3.42
N PRO A 130 -9.53 -2.39 -3.14
CA PRO A 130 -10.26 -1.21 -3.58
C PRO A 130 -9.68 0.09 -3.04
N ALA A 131 -9.79 1.18 -3.83
CA ALA A 131 -9.47 2.53 -3.36
C ALA A 131 -10.31 2.88 -2.11
N GLY A 132 -9.71 3.58 -1.14
CA GLY A 132 -10.38 3.92 0.12
C GLY A 132 -10.59 2.72 1.06
N SER A 133 -9.92 1.61 0.84
CA SER A 133 -10.00 0.40 1.66
C SER A 133 -9.34 0.53 3.05
N GLY A 134 -8.61 1.62 3.30
CA GLY A 134 -7.87 1.83 4.55
C GLY A 134 -6.50 1.13 4.61
N LEU A 135 -6.04 0.54 3.50
CA LEU A 135 -4.75 -0.16 3.40
C LEU A 135 -3.61 0.71 2.82
N GLY A 136 -3.81 2.02 2.66
CA GLY A 136 -2.83 2.94 2.11
C GLY A 136 -2.73 2.90 0.58
N THR A 137 -3.76 2.44 -0.13
CA THR A 137 -3.74 2.17 -1.59
C THR A 137 -3.27 3.35 -2.42
N SER A 138 -3.70 4.59 -2.12
CA SER A 138 -3.30 5.80 -2.86
C SER A 138 -1.80 6.06 -2.75
N SER A 139 -1.30 6.16 -1.52
CA SER A 139 0.12 6.44 -1.26
C SER A 139 1.03 5.31 -1.74
N THR A 140 0.58 4.05 -1.59
CA THR A 140 1.30 2.90 -2.13
C THR A 140 1.38 2.96 -3.66
N MET A 141 0.31 3.42 -4.34
CA MET A 141 0.32 3.62 -5.79
C MET A 141 1.34 4.68 -6.20
N VAL A 142 1.43 5.81 -5.48
CA VAL A 142 2.44 6.85 -5.76
C VAL A 142 3.85 6.29 -5.63
N VAL A 143 4.13 5.55 -4.55
CA VAL A 143 5.43 4.88 -4.34
C VAL A 143 5.72 3.87 -5.47
N CYS A 144 4.72 3.09 -5.86
CA CYS A 144 4.82 2.11 -6.94
C CYS A 144 5.17 2.77 -8.28
N ILE A 145 4.47 3.86 -8.64
CA ILE A 145 4.74 4.62 -9.87
C ILE A 145 6.14 5.24 -9.82
N LEU A 146 6.52 5.88 -8.71
CA LEU A 146 7.87 6.43 -8.53
C LEU A 146 8.93 5.36 -8.70
N LYS A 147 8.72 4.17 -8.13
CA LYS A 147 9.68 3.05 -8.26
C LYS A 147 9.82 2.60 -9.72
N ALA A 148 8.73 2.62 -10.51
CA ALA A 148 8.80 2.35 -11.94
C ALA A 148 9.64 3.40 -12.66
N PHE A 149 9.46 4.70 -12.38
CA PHE A 149 10.26 5.77 -12.97
C PHE A 149 11.73 5.69 -12.54
N VAL A 150 12.00 5.41 -11.27
CA VAL A 150 13.36 5.20 -10.74
C VAL A 150 14.06 4.09 -11.52
N GLU A 151 13.39 2.96 -11.71
CA GLU A 151 13.94 1.83 -12.46
C GLU A 151 14.10 2.17 -13.95
N TRP A 152 13.12 2.84 -14.54
CA TRP A 152 13.14 3.21 -15.96
C TRP A 152 14.30 4.14 -16.28
N LEU A 153 14.38 5.24 -15.52
CA LEU A 153 15.27 6.37 -15.83
C LEU A 153 16.62 6.28 -15.10
N GLY A 154 16.81 5.26 -14.23
CA GLY A 154 18.03 5.09 -13.45
C GLY A 154 18.22 6.23 -12.43
N LEU A 155 17.14 6.70 -11.78
CA LEU A 155 17.21 7.81 -10.84
C LEU A 155 17.89 7.38 -9.52
N PRO A 156 18.76 8.24 -8.93
CA PRO A 156 19.51 7.92 -7.72
C PRO A 156 18.68 8.12 -6.44
N LEU A 157 17.55 7.42 -6.32
CA LEU A 157 16.64 7.50 -5.18
C LEU A 157 16.59 6.18 -4.43
N GLY A 158 16.90 6.21 -3.14
CA GLY A 158 16.67 5.14 -2.18
C GLY A 158 15.28 5.20 -1.56
N ASP A 159 15.01 4.31 -0.60
CA ASP A 159 13.67 4.15 -0.03
C ASP A 159 13.21 5.39 0.77
N TYR A 160 14.12 6.09 1.44
CA TYR A 160 13.81 7.33 2.13
C TYR A 160 13.45 8.47 1.18
N GLU A 161 14.23 8.64 0.10
CA GLU A 161 13.99 9.67 -0.91
C GLU A 161 12.68 9.40 -1.65
N ILE A 162 12.40 8.15 -2.01
CA ILE A 162 11.12 7.75 -2.66
C ILE A 162 9.94 8.04 -1.73
N SER A 163 10.03 7.66 -0.46
CA SER A 163 8.96 7.88 0.53
C SER A 163 8.68 9.37 0.73
N ARG A 164 9.74 10.17 0.88
CA ARG A 164 9.64 11.61 1.04
C ARG A 164 9.06 12.27 -0.21
N LEU A 165 9.56 11.91 -1.38
CA LEU A 165 9.09 12.46 -2.66
C LEU A 165 7.62 12.09 -2.90
N ALA A 166 7.22 10.85 -2.61
CA ALA A 166 5.83 10.40 -2.67
C ALA A 166 4.93 11.24 -1.76
N TYR A 167 5.36 11.48 -0.52
CA TYR A 167 4.64 12.34 0.42
C TYR A 167 4.51 13.76 -0.10
N GLU A 168 5.58 14.35 -0.63
CA GLU A 168 5.55 15.72 -1.18
C GLU A 168 4.60 15.82 -2.38
N ILE A 169 4.63 14.86 -3.30
CA ILE A 169 3.71 14.83 -4.44
C ILE A 169 2.26 14.80 -3.95
N GLU A 170 1.91 13.88 -3.03
CA GLU A 170 0.54 13.77 -2.57
C GLU A 170 0.07 14.99 -1.77
N ARG A 171 0.91 15.52 -0.85
CA ARG A 171 0.47 16.53 0.12
C ARG A 171 0.70 17.97 -0.37
N LYS A 172 1.82 18.22 -1.08
CA LYS A 172 2.18 19.57 -1.54
C LYS A 172 1.73 19.82 -2.97
N ASP A 173 2.01 18.88 -3.89
CA ASP A 173 1.74 19.12 -5.32
C ASP A 173 0.25 18.86 -5.66
N LEU A 174 -0.35 17.82 -5.08
CA LEU A 174 -1.74 17.41 -5.33
C LEU A 174 -2.72 17.88 -4.24
N GLY A 175 -2.25 18.39 -3.10
CA GLY A 175 -3.09 18.89 -2.01
C GLY A 175 -3.94 17.81 -1.31
N LEU A 176 -3.56 16.54 -1.39
CA LEU A 176 -4.31 15.45 -0.79
C LEU A 176 -4.06 15.36 0.72
N SER A 177 -5.12 15.12 1.50
CA SER A 177 -5.02 14.96 2.95
C SER A 177 -4.51 13.58 3.35
N GLY A 178 -3.62 13.53 4.37
CA GLY A 178 -3.10 12.26 4.88
C GLY A 178 -1.89 12.43 5.80
N GLY A 179 -1.46 11.34 6.41
CA GLY A 179 -0.20 11.24 7.16
C GLY A 179 0.98 10.85 6.27
N LYS A 180 2.06 10.45 6.93
CA LYS A 180 3.35 10.10 6.30
C LYS A 180 3.59 8.59 6.26
N GLN A 181 2.87 7.77 7.06
CA GLN A 181 3.20 6.36 7.27
C GLN A 181 3.11 5.48 6.02
N ASP A 182 2.18 5.79 5.13
CA ASP A 182 1.81 4.89 4.02
C ASP A 182 2.91 4.82 2.96
N GLN A 183 3.52 5.96 2.64
CA GLN A 183 4.63 6.04 1.70
C GLN A 183 5.85 5.28 2.21
N TYR A 184 6.18 5.46 3.51
CA TYR A 184 7.31 4.76 4.12
C TYR A 184 7.03 3.26 4.28
N ALA A 185 5.81 2.86 4.65
CA ALA A 185 5.45 1.44 4.70
C ALA A 185 5.60 0.76 3.34
N ALA A 186 5.09 1.39 2.27
CA ALA A 186 5.17 0.85 0.93
C ALA A 186 6.61 0.74 0.40
N ALA A 187 7.47 1.72 0.70
CA ALA A 187 8.85 1.72 0.25
C ALA A 187 9.71 0.70 0.98
N PHE A 188 9.59 0.62 2.32
CA PHE A 188 10.44 -0.24 3.16
C PHE A 188 9.95 -1.68 3.25
N GLY A 189 8.63 -1.91 3.29
CA GLY A 189 8.06 -3.25 3.51
C GLY A 189 8.31 -3.83 4.90
N GLY A 190 7.69 -4.95 5.21
CA GLY A 190 7.84 -5.64 6.48
C GLY A 190 7.15 -4.97 7.66
N PHE A 191 7.56 -5.32 8.86
CA PHE A 191 7.09 -4.71 10.10
C PHE A 191 7.95 -3.51 10.44
N ASN A 192 7.35 -2.33 10.51
CA ASN A 192 8.08 -1.09 10.75
C ASN A 192 7.57 -0.34 11.98
N TYR A 193 8.46 -0.03 12.89
CA TYR A 193 8.24 0.97 13.93
C TYR A 193 8.80 2.29 13.44
N MET A 194 7.93 3.25 13.21
CA MET A 194 8.26 4.53 12.60
C MET A 194 8.14 5.66 13.61
N GLU A 195 9.10 6.56 13.60
CA GLU A 195 9.13 7.77 14.42
C GLU A 195 9.05 9.00 13.50
N PHE A 196 8.08 9.85 13.76
CA PHE A 196 7.88 11.10 13.03
C PHE A 196 8.24 12.24 13.97
N LEU A 197 9.36 12.88 13.68
CA LEU A 197 9.92 13.93 14.49
C LEU A 197 9.63 15.32 13.89
N GLN A 198 9.93 16.36 14.64
CA GLN A 198 9.87 17.73 14.14
C GLN A 198 10.78 17.91 12.92
N ASN A 199 10.53 18.96 12.13
CA ASN A 199 11.27 19.28 10.91
C ASN A 199 11.18 18.19 9.82
N ASP A 200 10.04 17.48 9.73
CA ASP A 200 9.78 16.45 8.73
C ASP A 200 10.76 15.24 8.76
N ILE A 201 11.47 15.05 9.87
CA ILE A 201 12.38 13.92 10.06
C ILE A 201 11.55 12.67 10.32
N VAL A 202 11.78 11.63 9.53
CA VAL A 202 11.17 10.30 9.71
C VAL A 202 12.27 9.27 9.92
N ILE A 203 12.12 8.43 10.95
CA ILE A 203 13.00 7.32 11.22
C ILE A 203 12.19 6.03 11.08
N VAL A 204 12.60 5.15 10.19
CA VAL A 204 12.02 3.82 10.01
C VAL A 204 12.90 2.80 10.68
N ASN A 205 12.35 2.08 11.64
CA ASN A 205 13.01 0.97 12.33
C ASN A 205 12.34 -0.36 11.92
N PRO A 206 12.87 -1.08 10.92
CA PRO A 206 12.39 -2.41 10.58
C PRO A 206 12.57 -3.36 11.75
N LEU A 207 11.50 -4.08 12.13
CA LEU A 207 11.54 -5.00 13.26
C LEU A 207 11.93 -6.41 12.80
N LYS A 208 12.97 -6.95 13.45
CA LYS A 208 13.35 -8.36 13.25
C LYS A 208 12.50 -9.25 14.17
N ILE A 209 11.39 -9.77 13.64
CA ILE A 209 10.46 -10.63 14.35
C ILE A 209 10.79 -12.09 14.07
N LYS A 210 10.65 -12.96 15.08
CA LYS A 210 10.84 -14.40 14.91
C LYS A 210 9.74 -14.96 14.00
N ARG A 211 10.09 -15.86 13.10
CA ARG A 211 9.15 -16.42 12.11
C ARG A 211 7.89 -17.00 12.75
N TRP A 212 8.01 -17.76 13.84
CA TRP A 212 6.85 -18.34 14.51
C TRP A 212 5.86 -17.30 15.05
N ILE A 213 6.32 -16.08 15.40
CA ILE A 213 5.43 -14.98 15.84
C ILE A 213 4.62 -14.45 14.65
N ILE A 214 5.27 -14.31 13.50
CA ILE A 214 4.58 -13.90 12.25
C ILE A 214 3.54 -14.95 11.87
N ASP A 215 3.91 -16.23 11.90
CA ASP A 215 3.01 -17.35 11.59
C ASP A 215 1.81 -17.38 12.56
N GLU A 216 2.03 -17.12 13.86
CA GLU A 216 0.97 -17.04 14.86
C GLU A 216 0.05 -15.84 14.64
N LEU A 217 0.59 -14.67 14.29
CA LEU A 217 -0.22 -13.51 13.92
C LEU A 217 -1.06 -13.78 12.67
N GLU A 218 -0.50 -14.41 11.63
CA GLU A 218 -1.24 -14.79 10.42
C GLU A 218 -2.34 -15.83 10.74
N ALA A 219 -2.05 -16.78 11.62
CA ALA A 219 -3.04 -17.75 12.09
C ALA A 219 -4.17 -17.08 12.90
N SER A 220 -3.84 -16.06 13.72
CA SER A 220 -4.76 -15.40 14.65
C SER A 220 -5.49 -14.20 14.05
N MET A 221 -5.18 -13.75 12.84
CA MET A 221 -5.80 -12.55 12.26
C MET A 221 -6.75 -12.87 11.12
N LEU A 222 -7.83 -12.06 11.03
CA LEU A 222 -8.75 -12.00 9.89
C LEU A 222 -8.79 -10.57 9.36
N LEU A 223 -8.89 -10.42 8.06
CA LEU A 223 -9.07 -9.14 7.37
C LEU A 223 -10.42 -9.16 6.66
N TYR A 224 -11.37 -8.34 7.13
CA TYR A 224 -12.72 -8.28 6.62
C TYR A 224 -13.00 -6.94 5.93
N PHE A 225 -13.43 -6.97 4.68
CA PHE A 225 -13.85 -5.79 3.94
C PHE A 225 -15.34 -5.53 4.16
N THR A 226 -15.70 -4.32 4.58
CA THR A 226 -17.09 -3.95 4.94
C THR A 226 -18.01 -3.74 3.73
N GLY A 227 -17.52 -3.92 2.50
CA GLY A 227 -18.28 -3.66 1.27
C GLY A 227 -18.41 -2.18 0.91
N LYS A 228 -17.95 -1.26 1.76
CA LYS A 228 -17.97 0.19 1.51
C LYS A 228 -16.61 0.80 1.73
N SER A 229 -16.14 1.55 0.74
CA SER A 229 -14.99 2.44 0.88
C SER A 229 -15.49 3.87 1.13
N ARG A 230 -14.70 4.68 1.83
CA ARG A 230 -15.00 6.09 2.07
C ARG A 230 -13.78 6.95 1.77
N SER A 231 -14.02 8.19 1.39
CA SER A 231 -12.93 9.18 1.35
C SER A 231 -12.38 9.39 2.75
N SER A 232 -11.13 9.00 2.96
CA SER A 232 -10.41 9.19 4.24
C SER A 232 -10.17 10.68 4.53
N ALA A 233 -10.20 11.53 3.51
CA ALA A 233 -9.85 12.95 3.61
C ALA A 233 -10.72 13.71 4.63
N ALA A 234 -12.04 13.52 4.61
CA ALA A 234 -12.95 14.21 5.52
C ALA A 234 -12.68 13.82 6.99
N ILE A 235 -12.41 12.54 7.27
CA ILE A 235 -12.11 12.06 8.63
C ILE A 235 -10.75 12.60 9.09
N ILE A 236 -9.75 12.61 8.21
CA ILE A 236 -8.42 13.15 8.53
C ILE A 236 -8.50 14.66 8.80
N GLU A 237 -9.27 15.41 8.02
CA GLU A 237 -9.46 16.84 8.26
C GLU A 237 -10.19 17.12 9.58
N GLU A 238 -11.20 16.33 9.95
CA GLU A 238 -11.86 16.42 11.26
C GLU A 238 -10.86 16.12 12.40
N GLN A 239 -10.05 15.06 12.27
CA GLN A 239 -8.99 14.75 13.25
C GLN A 239 -7.96 15.87 13.39
N LYS A 240 -7.51 16.46 12.28
CA LYS A 240 -6.61 17.62 12.28
C LYS A 240 -7.22 18.80 13.01
N LYS A 241 -8.50 19.11 12.70
CA LYS A 241 -9.23 20.21 13.31
C LYS A 241 -9.34 20.02 14.83
N ASN A 242 -9.74 18.85 15.29
CA ASN A 242 -9.89 18.55 16.72
C ASN A 242 -8.56 18.64 17.47
N THR A 243 -7.46 18.17 16.87
CA THR A 243 -6.11 18.29 17.45
C THR A 243 -5.57 19.72 17.43
N SER A 244 -5.92 20.55 16.42
CA SER A 244 -5.42 21.93 16.29
C SER A 244 -6.12 22.90 17.22
N HIS A 245 -7.41 22.67 17.52
CA HIS A 245 -8.22 23.57 18.36
C HIS A 245 -8.06 23.32 19.86
N GLY A 246 -7.14 22.41 20.25
CA GLY A 246 -6.86 22.10 21.65
C GLY A 246 -8.02 21.40 22.36
N ASP A 247 -8.78 20.55 21.61
CA ASP A 247 -9.68 19.59 22.24
C ASP A 247 -8.83 18.64 23.08
N ASN A 248 -8.81 18.88 24.38
CA ASN A 248 -7.97 18.12 25.33
C ASN A 248 -8.26 16.63 25.28
N ASP A 249 -9.51 16.22 25.08
CA ASP A 249 -9.89 14.81 25.01
C ASP A 249 -9.35 14.14 23.74
N ALA A 250 -9.41 14.84 22.59
CA ALA A 250 -8.85 14.34 21.34
C ALA A 250 -7.32 14.26 21.39
N VAL A 251 -6.65 15.26 21.96
CA VAL A 251 -5.19 15.27 22.12
C VAL A 251 -4.74 14.14 23.07
N GLU A 252 -5.44 13.96 24.20
CA GLU A 252 -5.13 12.87 25.13
C GLU A 252 -5.37 11.49 24.51
N ALA A 253 -6.47 11.33 23.76
CA ALA A 253 -6.73 10.10 23.01
C ALA A 253 -5.61 9.82 22.01
N MET A 254 -5.10 10.84 21.32
CA MET A 254 -3.96 10.69 20.42
C MET A 254 -2.68 10.32 21.15
N HIS A 255 -2.42 10.86 22.34
CA HIS A 255 -1.29 10.44 23.17
C HIS A 255 -1.36 8.96 23.54
N LYS A 256 -2.55 8.44 23.88
CA LYS A 256 -2.78 7.01 24.13
C LYS A 256 -2.58 6.16 22.87
N ILE A 257 -3.10 6.62 21.73
CA ILE A 257 -2.88 5.98 20.42
C ILE A 257 -1.38 5.95 20.09
N LYS A 258 -0.64 7.04 20.29
CA LYS A 258 0.81 7.08 20.09
C LYS A 258 1.53 6.12 21.02
N GLN A 259 1.16 6.06 22.31
CA GLN A 259 1.77 5.13 23.27
C GLN A 259 1.52 3.67 22.88
N SER A 260 0.32 3.35 22.35
CA SER A 260 0.00 1.98 21.89
C SER A 260 0.98 1.44 20.84
N ALA A 261 1.66 2.30 20.05
CA ALA A 261 2.69 1.84 19.11
C ALA A 261 3.94 1.28 19.82
N LYS A 262 4.32 1.84 20.98
CA LYS A 262 5.42 1.30 21.78
C LYS A 262 5.04 -0.02 22.42
N ASP A 263 3.84 -0.08 23.00
CA ASP A 263 3.35 -1.26 23.71
C ASP A 263 3.16 -2.42 22.72
N MET A 264 2.57 -2.15 21.55
CA MET A 264 2.40 -3.11 20.48
C MET A 264 3.73 -3.66 19.96
N LYS A 265 4.77 -2.80 19.80
CA LYS A 265 6.12 -3.23 19.44
C LYS A 265 6.63 -4.26 20.46
N LEU A 266 6.48 -4.00 21.75
CA LEU A 266 6.94 -4.91 22.79
C LEU A 266 6.16 -6.23 22.81
N ALA A 267 4.84 -6.18 22.63
CA ALA A 267 3.99 -7.36 22.55
C ALA A 267 4.43 -8.28 21.37
N ILE A 268 4.57 -7.71 20.18
CA ILE A 268 4.99 -8.48 18.98
C ILE A 268 6.39 -9.07 19.18
N LEU A 269 7.37 -8.31 19.66
CA LEU A 269 8.74 -8.81 19.85
C LEU A 269 8.83 -9.95 20.87
N LYS A 270 7.91 -9.98 21.84
CA LYS A 270 7.79 -11.06 22.83
C LYS A 270 6.97 -12.25 22.35
N GLY A 271 6.15 -12.08 21.31
CA GLY A 271 5.16 -13.07 20.89
C GLY A 271 3.93 -13.13 21.79
N ASP A 272 3.61 -12.02 22.45
CA ASP A 272 2.44 -11.86 23.31
C ASP A 272 1.21 -11.50 22.45
N ILE A 273 0.52 -12.52 21.96
CA ILE A 273 -0.64 -12.36 21.06
C ILE A 273 -1.88 -11.85 21.83
N ASP A 274 -2.04 -12.23 23.09
CA ASP A 274 -3.15 -11.71 23.91
C ASP A 274 -2.94 -10.22 24.22
N GLY A 275 -1.73 -9.83 24.61
CA GLY A 275 -1.36 -8.42 24.76
C GLY A 275 -1.52 -7.63 23.45
N PHE A 276 -1.18 -8.21 22.30
CA PHE A 276 -1.44 -7.62 20.99
C PHE A 276 -2.94 -7.35 20.78
N ALA A 277 -3.82 -8.30 21.10
CA ALA A 277 -5.27 -8.14 20.97
C ALA A 277 -5.79 -7.03 21.89
N ASP A 278 -5.34 -7.00 23.14
CA ASP A 278 -5.76 -5.98 24.12
C ASP A 278 -5.35 -4.56 23.68
N ILE A 279 -4.12 -4.39 23.23
CA ILE A 279 -3.62 -3.10 22.71
C ILE A 279 -4.39 -2.68 21.44
N LEU A 280 -4.71 -3.63 20.56
CA LEU A 280 -5.50 -3.35 19.36
C LEU A 280 -6.90 -2.83 19.72
N ARG A 281 -7.56 -3.48 20.69
CA ARG A 281 -8.89 -3.11 21.19
C ARG A 281 -8.87 -1.73 21.83
N GLU A 282 -7.93 -1.47 22.74
CA GLU A 282 -7.79 -0.18 23.40
C GLU A 282 -7.49 0.94 22.39
N GLY A 283 -6.61 0.67 21.43
CA GLY A 283 -6.29 1.59 20.33
C GLY A 283 -7.52 1.93 19.48
N TRP A 284 -8.43 0.98 19.26
CA TRP A 284 -9.70 1.23 18.56
C TRP A 284 -10.64 2.11 19.39
N GLU A 285 -10.80 1.85 20.71
CA GLU A 285 -11.62 2.67 21.58
C GLU A 285 -11.13 4.12 21.66
N ASN A 286 -9.82 4.34 21.74
CA ASN A 286 -9.26 5.70 21.73
C ASN A 286 -9.42 6.35 20.34
N LYS A 287 -9.30 5.58 19.26
CA LYS A 287 -9.47 6.12 17.91
C LYS A 287 -10.89 6.65 17.67
N LYS A 288 -11.90 5.99 18.17
CA LYS A 288 -13.30 6.45 18.07
C LYS A 288 -13.54 7.83 18.68
N LYS A 289 -12.70 8.26 19.63
CA LYS A 289 -12.78 9.58 20.27
C LYS A 289 -12.19 10.71 19.42
N MET A 290 -11.45 10.39 18.38
CA MET A 290 -10.75 11.38 17.56
C MET A 290 -11.63 12.15 16.57
N ALA A 291 -12.72 11.54 16.10
CA ALA A 291 -13.71 12.14 15.20
C ALA A 291 -15.02 11.34 15.19
N ASN A 292 -16.13 12.02 14.90
CA ASN A 292 -17.47 11.42 14.99
C ASN A 292 -17.74 10.30 13.96
N ASN A 293 -17.08 10.34 12.80
CA ASN A 293 -17.35 9.47 11.67
C ASN A 293 -16.37 8.29 11.52
N ILE A 294 -15.59 7.99 12.55
CA ILE A 294 -14.62 6.87 12.55
C ILE A 294 -15.32 5.51 12.54
N THR A 295 -16.47 5.41 13.24
CA THR A 295 -17.33 4.23 13.20
C THR A 295 -18.69 4.56 12.56
N ASN A 296 -19.43 3.53 12.17
CA ASN A 296 -20.78 3.62 11.62
C ASN A 296 -21.53 2.30 11.86
N PRO A 297 -22.86 2.21 11.60
CA PRO A 297 -23.63 0.99 11.85
C PRO A 297 -23.07 -0.28 11.18
N ILE A 298 -22.49 -0.18 9.97
CA ILE A 298 -21.93 -1.33 9.25
C ILE A 298 -20.66 -1.86 9.96
N ILE A 299 -19.80 -0.94 10.38
CA ILE A 299 -18.60 -1.29 11.16
C ILE A 299 -19.00 -1.91 12.49
N GLN A 300 -19.98 -1.30 13.18
CA GLN A 300 -20.43 -1.78 14.49
C GLN A 300 -21.05 -3.17 14.37
N GLU A 301 -21.91 -3.41 13.39
CA GLU A 301 -22.51 -4.73 13.11
C GLU A 301 -21.42 -5.79 12.88
N ALA A 302 -20.42 -5.50 12.05
CA ALA A 302 -19.31 -6.42 11.79
C ALA A 302 -18.48 -6.71 13.06
N MET A 303 -18.25 -5.68 13.89
CA MET A 303 -17.58 -5.84 15.19
C MET A 303 -18.40 -6.73 16.12
N ASP A 304 -19.70 -6.47 16.28
CA ASP A 304 -20.58 -7.20 17.18
C ASP A 304 -20.70 -8.68 16.77
N VAL A 305 -20.87 -8.94 15.46
CA VAL A 305 -20.94 -10.30 14.91
C VAL A 305 -19.62 -11.06 15.13
N ALA A 306 -18.47 -10.42 14.87
CA ALA A 306 -17.18 -11.06 15.06
C ALA A 306 -16.90 -11.35 16.54
N MET A 307 -17.18 -10.40 17.44
CA MET A 307 -16.98 -10.57 18.88
C MET A 307 -17.91 -11.65 19.45
N ALA A 308 -19.18 -11.69 19.03
CA ALA A 308 -20.12 -12.76 19.43
C ALA A 308 -19.68 -14.15 18.95
N ALA A 309 -19.02 -14.22 17.78
CA ALA A 309 -18.47 -15.48 17.24
C ALA A 309 -17.12 -15.87 17.87
N GLY A 310 -16.51 -15.00 18.71
CA GLY A 310 -15.29 -15.31 19.48
C GLY A 310 -14.04 -14.55 19.05
N ALA A 311 -14.17 -13.45 18.32
CA ALA A 311 -13.04 -12.55 18.13
C ALA A 311 -12.62 -11.91 19.47
N LYS A 312 -11.30 -11.74 19.70
CA LYS A 312 -10.72 -11.13 20.89
C LYS A 312 -10.69 -9.59 20.78
N ALA A 313 -10.44 -9.09 19.58
CA ALA A 313 -10.35 -7.67 19.27
C ALA A 313 -10.68 -7.39 17.81
N GLY A 314 -11.06 -6.15 17.51
CA GLY A 314 -11.25 -5.65 16.15
C GLY A 314 -10.86 -4.18 16.03
N LYS A 315 -10.35 -3.80 14.86
CA LYS A 315 -9.97 -2.41 14.55
C LYS A 315 -10.08 -2.14 13.06
N VAL A 316 -10.67 -0.99 12.69
CA VAL A 316 -10.65 -0.54 11.29
C VAL A 316 -9.24 -0.10 10.89
N SER A 317 -8.77 -0.55 9.75
CA SER A 317 -7.51 -0.10 9.17
C SER A 317 -7.62 1.33 8.60
N GLY A 318 -6.56 2.10 8.68
CA GLY A 318 -6.51 3.48 8.15
C GLY A 318 -7.29 4.50 9.00
N ALA A 319 -7.91 5.50 8.36
CA ALA A 319 -8.57 6.62 9.03
C ALA A 319 -9.85 6.22 9.76
N GLY A 320 -10.52 5.16 9.35
CA GLY A 320 -11.84 4.75 9.84
C GLY A 320 -12.95 5.03 8.84
N GLY A 321 -14.22 4.84 9.25
CA GLY A 321 -15.40 5.13 8.46
C GLY A 321 -15.76 4.10 7.38
N GLY A 322 -14.98 3.04 7.20
CA GLY A 322 -15.17 1.96 6.23
C GLY A 322 -13.87 1.27 5.85
N GLY A 323 -13.91 0.44 4.82
CA GLY A 323 -12.77 -0.32 4.34
C GLY A 323 -12.58 -1.64 5.10
N PHE A 324 -11.32 -2.00 5.38
CA PHE A 324 -11.00 -3.24 6.07
C PHE A 324 -11.00 -3.12 7.58
N ILE A 325 -11.53 -4.14 8.23
CA ILE A 325 -11.44 -4.37 9.67
C ILE A 325 -10.47 -5.53 9.90
N MET A 326 -9.49 -5.32 10.77
CA MET A 326 -8.63 -6.37 11.29
C MET A 326 -9.27 -6.94 12.54
N PHE A 327 -9.44 -8.26 12.60
CA PHE A 327 -9.85 -8.98 13.81
C PHE A 327 -8.72 -9.86 14.31
N VAL A 328 -8.59 -9.96 15.63
CA VAL A 328 -7.74 -10.95 16.30
C VAL A 328 -8.63 -12.03 16.86
N VAL A 329 -8.33 -13.27 16.56
CA VAL A 329 -9.16 -14.42 16.87
C VAL A 329 -8.27 -15.57 17.36
N GLU A 330 -8.75 -16.38 18.28
CA GLU A 330 -8.10 -17.66 18.60
C GLU A 330 -8.05 -18.54 17.33
N PRO A 331 -6.89 -19.06 16.88
CA PRO A 331 -6.79 -19.83 15.65
C PRO A 331 -7.83 -20.97 15.52
N THR A 332 -8.15 -21.64 16.63
CA THR A 332 -9.15 -22.71 16.69
C THR A 332 -10.58 -22.22 16.43
N ARG A 333 -10.85 -20.93 16.60
CA ARG A 333 -12.16 -20.30 16.37
C ARG A 333 -12.23 -19.44 15.12
N LYS A 334 -11.11 -19.30 14.41
CA LYS A 334 -10.99 -18.43 13.22
C LYS A 334 -12.07 -18.73 12.18
N LYS A 335 -12.34 -20.03 11.95
CA LYS A 335 -13.34 -20.43 10.96
C LYS A 335 -14.77 -20.07 11.37
N GLU A 336 -15.10 -20.17 12.65
CA GLU A 336 -16.42 -19.76 13.16
C GLU A 336 -16.67 -18.27 12.96
N VAL A 337 -15.66 -17.43 13.25
CA VAL A 337 -15.74 -15.97 13.03
C VAL A 337 -15.85 -15.65 11.54
N GLU A 338 -15.07 -16.32 10.69
CA GLU A 338 -15.15 -16.17 9.22
C GLU A 338 -16.56 -16.48 8.70
N GLU A 339 -17.16 -17.61 9.11
CA GLU A 339 -18.50 -17.99 8.69
C GLU A 339 -19.58 -17.05 9.23
N ALA A 340 -19.39 -16.49 10.41
CA ALA A 340 -20.29 -15.47 10.95
C ALA A 340 -20.23 -14.17 10.12
N LEU A 341 -19.02 -13.69 9.77
CA LEU A 341 -18.82 -12.50 8.97
C LEU A 341 -19.30 -12.64 7.51
N LYS A 342 -19.24 -13.85 6.92
CA LYS A 342 -19.77 -14.13 5.58
C LYS A 342 -21.27 -13.90 5.43
N LYS A 343 -22.01 -13.84 6.53
CA LYS A 343 -23.47 -13.55 6.51
C LYS A 343 -23.76 -12.07 6.29
N LEU A 344 -22.77 -11.21 6.40
CA LEU A 344 -22.84 -9.78 6.16
C LEU A 344 -22.51 -9.44 4.69
N ASN A 345 -22.75 -8.18 4.31
CA ASN A 345 -22.54 -7.69 2.93
C ASN A 345 -21.07 -7.44 2.54
N GLY A 346 -20.11 -7.96 3.31
CA GLY A 346 -18.69 -7.84 3.04
C GLY A 346 -18.06 -9.18 2.67
N PHE A 347 -16.73 -9.22 2.73
CA PHE A 347 -16.00 -10.49 2.50
C PHE A 347 -14.71 -10.54 3.32
N VAL A 348 -14.27 -11.75 3.66
CA VAL A 348 -12.97 -11.98 4.28
C VAL A 348 -11.91 -12.08 3.19
N MET A 349 -10.86 -11.27 3.31
CA MET A 349 -9.71 -11.25 2.42
C MET A 349 -8.58 -12.07 3.03
N PRO A 350 -8.12 -13.14 2.38
CA PRO A 350 -6.91 -13.83 2.82
C PRO A 350 -5.69 -12.92 2.63
N PHE A 351 -4.78 -12.95 3.58
CA PHE A 351 -3.54 -12.20 3.51
C PHE A 351 -2.41 -12.93 4.23
N GLN A 352 -1.19 -12.54 3.92
CA GLN A 352 0.03 -12.88 4.65
C GLN A 352 0.85 -11.61 4.81
N PHE A 353 1.69 -11.54 5.83
CA PHE A 353 2.66 -10.46 5.94
C PHE A 353 3.74 -10.59 4.87
N SER A 354 4.22 -9.45 4.36
CA SER A 354 5.28 -9.43 3.36
C SER A 354 6.51 -8.71 3.90
N ASP A 355 7.70 -9.21 3.59
CA ASP A 355 8.96 -8.66 4.09
C ASP A 355 9.54 -7.58 3.16
N GLY A 356 9.23 -7.63 1.86
CA GLY A 356 9.79 -6.72 0.87
C GLY A 356 8.98 -5.45 0.67
N GLY A 357 9.68 -4.33 0.47
CA GLY A 357 9.10 -3.06 0.06
C GLY A 357 8.88 -2.94 -1.46
N ALA A 358 8.67 -1.72 -1.92
CA ALA A 358 8.51 -1.43 -3.33
C ALA A 358 9.75 -1.82 -4.14
N HIS A 359 9.55 -2.53 -5.22
CA HIS A 359 10.63 -2.86 -6.14
C HIS A 359 10.19 -2.81 -7.60
N GLY A 360 11.15 -2.49 -8.48
CA GLY A 360 10.97 -2.43 -9.93
C GLY A 360 11.91 -3.39 -10.63
N TRP A 361 11.56 -3.73 -11.86
CA TRP A 361 12.41 -4.53 -12.75
C TRP A 361 12.17 -4.19 -14.22
N LYS A 362 13.18 -4.42 -15.05
CA LYS A 362 13.16 -4.21 -16.51
C LYS A 362 12.96 -5.52 -17.24
N ILE A 363 12.15 -5.48 -18.28
CA ILE A 363 12.03 -6.57 -19.26
C ILE A 363 12.57 -6.03 -20.58
N TYR A 364 13.67 -6.60 -21.03
CA TYR A 364 14.31 -6.20 -22.28
C TYR A 364 13.66 -6.91 -23.47
N PRO A 365 13.61 -6.25 -24.66
CA PRO A 365 13.24 -6.92 -25.89
C PRO A 365 14.10 -8.18 -26.11
N THR A 366 13.48 -9.24 -26.61
CA THR A 366 14.16 -10.55 -26.77
C THR A 366 15.40 -10.51 -27.66
N ASP A 367 15.48 -9.55 -28.58
CA ASP A 367 16.62 -9.38 -29.48
C ASP A 367 17.87 -8.82 -28.78
N ASP A 368 17.71 -8.06 -27.70
CA ASP A 368 18.83 -7.55 -26.88
C ASP A 368 19.44 -8.61 -25.95
N VAL A 369 18.68 -9.60 -25.55
CA VAL A 369 19.17 -10.69 -24.68
C VAL A 369 20.17 -11.59 -25.44
N THR A 370 20.06 -11.71 -26.74
CA THR A 370 21.03 -12.41 -27.61
C THR A 370 22.32 -11.62 -27.80
N ALA A 371 22.26 -10.29 -27.82
CA ALA A 371 23.44 -9.42 -27.92
C ALA A 371 24.31 -9.47 -26.65
N LEU A 372 23.71 -9.65 -25.49
CA LEU A 372 24.43 -9.81 -24.21
C LEU A 372 25.19 -11.15 -24.11
N LYS A 373 24.69 -12.22 -24.75
CA LYS A 373 25.37 -13.52 -24.82
C LYS A 373 26.60 -13.53 -25.74
N GLY A 374 26.72 -12.57 -26.66
CA GLY A 374 27.80 -12.47 -27.63
C GLY A 374 29.08 -11.77 -27.13
N LYS A 375 29.05 -11.04 -26.03
CA LYS A 375 30.25 -10.43 -25.44
C LYS A 375 30.99 -11.46 -24.60
N LYS A 376 31.71 -12.37 -25.25
CA LYS A 376 32.80 -13.13 -24.58
C LYS A 376 33.77 -12.13 -24.00
N VAL A 377 33.89 -12.14 -22.67
CA VAL A 377 34.99 -11.48 -21.98
C VAL A 377 36.29 -12.03 -22.59
N LYS A 378 36.96 -11.21 -23.39
CA LYS A 378 38.35 -11.52 -23.77
C LYS A 378 39.18 -11.49 -22.47
N LYS A 379 39.72 -12.63 -22.11
CA LYS A 379 40.70 -12.77 -21.04
C LYS A 379 41.97 -11.96 -21.34
#